data_a2becaa04579388a1bf993d279117642
#
_entry.id   a2becaa04579388a1bf993d279117642
#
_cell.length_a   1.000
_cell.length_b   1.000
_cell.length_c   1.000
_cell.angle_alpha   90.00
_cell.angle_beta   90.00
_cell.angle_gamma   90.00
#
_symmetry.space_group_name_H-M   'P 1'
#
loop_
_entity.id
_entity.type
_entity.pdbx_description
1 polymer ?
#
loop_
_entity_poly.entity_id
_entity_poly.type
_entity_poly.pdbx_seq_one_letter_code
_entity_poly.pdbx_strand_id
1 'polypeptide(L)'
;MDRPRILVVDDDPDLLHLIGVRLSVAGYDVSQAGSGEEALERFRADHPQAVITDLRMDGMDGHALFARLHEEAPSLPVIILTAHGTIPDAVAATQRGVFSFLTKPFDGKELLERVSAAVSLSPQVQAVGEDGHWREDIVSASVAMDELLRQARRVADDHRPLLILGPPGAGKTTLARAIHGAGIRAGKPLVTVRTNALAAGELEKQLFGSGAAMAGPLLRNAEGGSLFIDE
;
A
#
# COMPACT_ATOMS: atom_id res chain seq x y z
N MET A 1 6.26 18.84 3.80
CA MET A 1 6.26 17.44 3.29
C MET A 1 6.96 16.60 4.32
N ASP A 2 6.27 15.64 4.88
CA ASP A 2 6.87 14.71 5.86
C ASP A 2 7.89 13.83 5.13
N ARG A 3 9.10 13.70 5.70
CA ARG A 3 10.16 12.88 5.11
C ARG A 3 9.86 11.40 5.41
N PRO A 4 9.97 10.49 4.43
CA PRO A 4 9.78 9.08 4.69
C PRO A 4 10.75 8.59 5.77
N ARG A 5 10.25 7.86 6.78
CA ARG A 5 11.05 7.36 7.90
C ARG A 5 11.55 5.95 7.62
N ILE A 6 12.84 5.76 7.81
CA ILE A 6 13.55 4.49 7.60
C ILE A 6 14.19 4.07 8.92
N LEU A 7 13.95 2.83 9.34
CA LEU A 7 14.67 2.22 10.46
C LEU A 7 15.86 1.42 9.92
N VAL A 8 17.07 1.73 10.43
CA VAL A 8 18.30 1.01 10.08
C VAL A 8 18.77 0.25 11.30
N VAL A 9 19.07 -1.05 11.14
CA VAL A 9 19.44 -1.97 12.22
C VAL A 9 20.73 -2.70 11.84
N ASP A 10 21.77 -2.50 12.62
CA ASP A 10 23.06 -3.17 12.46
C ASP A 10 23.82 -3.07 13.79
N ASP A 11 24.58 -4.10 14.19
CA ASP A 11 25.41 -4.07 15.40
C ASP A 11 26.75 -3.36 15.19
N ASP A 12 27.09 -3.02 13.95
CA ASP A 12 28.24 -2.19 13.59
C ASP A 12 27.85 -0.68 13.61
N PRO A 13 28.31 0.11 14.59
CA PRO A 13 27.97 1.53 14.71
C PRO A 13 28.51 2.38 13.55
N ASP A 14 29.64 1.99 12.94
CA ASP A 14 30.22 2.73 11.81
C ASP A 14 29.34 2.56 10.57
N LEU A 15 28.84 1.36 10.35
CA LEU A 15 27.93 1.07 9.24
C LEU A 15 26.56 1.73 9.46
N LEU A 16 26.00 1.70 10.68
CA LEU A 16 24.79 2.45 11.04
C LEU A 16 24.95 3.94 10.71
N HIS A 17 26.06 4.53 11.15
CA HIS A 17 26.34 5.94 10.88
C HIS A 17 26.44 6.23 9.38
N LEU A 18 27.19 5.42 8.64
CA LEU A 18 27.38 5.58 7.20
C LEU A 18 26.07 5.52 6.43
N ILE A 19 25.24 4.50 6.70
CA ILE A 19 23.92 4.34 6.06
C ILE A 19 23.01 5.51 6.47
N GLY A 20 22.99 5.87 7.75
CA GLY A 20 22.16 6.95 8.28
C GLY A 20 22.46 8.30 7.62
N VAL A 21 23.73 8.68 7.50
CA VAL A 21 24.14 9.91 6.81
C VAL A 21 23.71 9.89 5.35
N ARG A 22 23.93 8.78 4.65
CA ARG A 22 23.59 8.64 3.23
C ARG A 22 22.10 8.79 2.96
N LEU A 23 21.27 8.14 3.77
CA LEU A 23 19.81 8.22 3.68
C LEU A 23 19.30 9.62 4.05
N SER A 24 19.87 10.24 5.09
CA SER A 24 19.48 11.60 5.49
C SER A 24 19.78 12.64 4.41
N VAL A 25 20.93 12.52 3.72
CA VAL A 25 21.29 13.35 2.56
C VAL A 25 20.33 13.13 1.38
N ALA A 26 19.83 11.91 1.22
CA ALA A 26 18.84 11.57 0.20
C ALA A 26 17.40 12.01 0.55
N GLY A 27 17.20 12.63 1.73
CA GLY A 27 15.92 13.23 2.12
C GLY A 27 15.03 12.33 2.99
N TYR A 28 15.56 11.24 3.53
CA TYR A 28 14.85 10.37 4.47
C TYR A 28 15.03 10.82 5.93
N ASP A 29 14.03 10.54 6.78
CA ASP A 29 14.15 10.60 8.23
C ASP A 29 14.64 9.23 8.73
N VAL A 30 15.75 9.18 9.49
CA VAL A 30 16.43 7.92 9.80
C VAL A 30 16.43 7.67 11.29
N SER A 31 15.82 6.55 11.69
CA SER A 31 15.94 5.96 13.03
C SER A 31 16.95 4.82 12.99
N GLN A 32 17.78 4.69 14.03
CA GLN A 32 18.85 3.70 14.08
C GLN A 32 18.71 2.81 15.31
N ALA A 33 19.00 1.53 15.18
CA ALA A 33 19.01 0.56 16.28
C ALA A 33 20.25 -0.33 16.19
N GLY A 34 20.90 -0.60 17.32
CA GLY A 34 22.08 -1.45 17.41
C GLY A 34 21.77 -2.93 17.65
N SER A 35 20.51 -3.30 17.80
CA SER A 35 20.08 -4.69 18.00
C SER A 35 18.65 -4.90 17.49
N GLY A 36 18.24 -6.17 17.32
CA GLY A 36 16.89 -6.52 16.94
C GLY A 36 15.84 -6.13 17.99
N GLU A 37 16.19 -6.21 19.28
CA GLU A 37 15.31 -5.81 20.39
C GLU A 37 15.05 -4.30 20.37
N GLU A 38 16.10 -3.49 20.25
CA GLU A 38 15.97 -2.04 20.11
C GLU A 38 15.20 -1.67 18.86
N ALA A 39 15.38 -2.41 17.76
CA ALA A 39 14.67 -2.20 16.52
C ALA A 39 13.16 -2.36 16.68
N LEU A 40 12.67 -3.35 17.44
CA LEU A 40 11.26 -3.54 17.73
C LEU A 40 10.66 -2.40 18.56
N GLU A 41 11.42 -1.87 19.53
CA GLU A 41 10.99 -0.71 20.32
C GLU A 41 10.85 0.53 19.42
N ARG A 42 11.86 0.78 18.59
CA ARG A 42 11.84 1.91 17.64
C ARG A 42 10.78 1.75 16.57
N PHE A 43 10.58 0.55 16.07
CA PHE A 43 9.50 0.28 15.10
C PHE A 43 8.13 0.70 15.64
N ARG A 44 7.83 0.35 16.90
CA ARG A 44 6.55 0.71 17.54
C ARG A 44 6.43 2.19 17.86
N ALA A 45 7.54 2.85 18.18
CA ALA A 45 7.56 4.28 18.52
C ALA A 45 7.53 5.18 17.26
N ASP A 46 8.27 4.81 16.23
CA ASP A 46 8.59 5.68 15.10
C ASP A 46 7.75 5.37 13.86
N HIS A 47 7.11 4.19 13.78
CA HIS A 47 6.32 3.72 12.64
C HIS A 47 7.04 3.91 11.29
N PRO A 48 8.20 3.27 11.05
CA PRO A 48 8.97 3.45 9.82
C PRO A 48 8.25 2.90 8.60
N GLN A 49 8.52 3.48 7.45
CA GLN A 49 7.96 3.06 6.15
C GLN A 49 8.78 1.95 5.49
N ALA A 50 10.02 1.76 5.93
CA ALA A 50 10.86 0.62 5.54
C ALA A 50 11.87 0.33 6.65
N VAL A 51 12.32 -0.92 6.70
CA VAL A 51 13.38 -1.36 7.62
C VAL A 51 14.55 -1.90 6.78
N ILE A 52 15.76 -1.52 7.17
CA ILE A 52 17.02 -2.10 6.68
C ILE A 52 17.64 -2.80 7.87
N THR A 53 17.93 -4.08 7.77
CA THR A 53 18.54 -4.84 8.87
C THR A 53 19.71 -5.67 8.40
N ASP A 54 20.78 -5.72 9.20
CA ASP A 54 21.77 -6.77 8.99
C ASP A 54 21.16 -8.15 9.24
N LEU A 55 21.69 -9.13 8.52
CA LEU A 55 21.28 -10.52 8.68
C LEU A 55 21.81 -11.12 9.98
N ARG A 56 23.08 -10.79 10.32
CA ARG A 56 23.78 -11.39 11.45
C ARG A 56 24.07 -10.33 12.50
N MET A 57 23.34 -10.39 13.60
CA MET A 57 23.53 -9.54 14.76
C MET A 57 23.57 -10.40 16.02
N ASP A 58 24.22 -9.94 17.07
CA ASP A 58 24.20 -10.60 18.37
C ASP A 58 22.77 -10.53 18.95
N GLY A 59 22.34 -11.61 19.60
CA GLY A 59 20.98 -11.72 20.15
C GLY A 59 19.93 -12.06 19.10
N MET A 60 19.06 -11.11 18.78
CA MET A 60 18.04 -11.28 17.73
C MET A 60 18.63 -10.99 16.36
N ASP A 61 18.77 -12.01 15.52
CA ASP A 61 19.25 -11.87 14.15
C ASP A 61 18.20 -11.23 13.22
N GLY A 62 18.65 -10.82 12.01
CA GLY A 62 17.77 -10.16 11.03
C GLY A 62 16.59 -11.02 10.55
N HIS A 63 16.70 -12.34 10.59
CA HIS A 63 15.59 -13.23 10.26
C HIS A 63 14.53 -13.26 11.37
N ALA A 64 14.94 -13.35 12.62
CA ALA A 64 14.06 -13.31 13.78
C ALA A 64 13.38 -11.94 13.89
N LEU A 65 14.12 -10.85 13.65
CA LEU A 65 13.57 -9.51 13.59
C LEU A 65 12.52 -9.39 12.46
N PHE A 66 12.85 -9.86 11.26
CA PHE A 66 11.90 -9.88 10.14
C PHE A 66 10.61 -10.63 10.48
N ALA A 67 10.71 -11.82 11.08
CA ALA A 67 9.52 -12.61 11.45
C ALA A 67 8.61 -11.82 12.41
N ARG A 68 9.18 -11.16 13.42
CA ARG A 68 8.44 -10.33 14.37
C ARG A 68 7.79 -9.10 13.71
N LEU A 69 8.55 -8.39 12.88
CA LEU A 69 8.03 -7.25 12.13
C LEU A 69 6.90 -7.67 11.18
N HIS A 70 7.04 -8.83 10.53
CA HIS A 70 6.04 -9.34 9.60
C HIS A 70 4.75 -9.80 10.31
N GLU A 71 4.85 -10.31 11.55
CA GLU A 71 3.68 -10.60 12.38
C GLU A 71 2.91 -9.33 12.77
N GLU A 72 3.62 -8.23 13.11
CA GLU A 72 3.01 -6.96 13.53
C GLU A 72 2.60 -6.07 12.35
N ALA A 73 3.37 -6.10 11.26
CA ALA A 73 3.15 -5.30 10.05
C ALA A 73 3.50 -6.07 8.77
N PRO A 74 2.61 -6.94 8.26
CA PRO A 74 2.87 -7.81 7.10
C PRO A 74 3.23 -7.06 5.81
N SER A 75 2.81 -5.81 5.69
CA SER A 75 3.07 -4.95 4.52
C SER A 75 4.31 -4.06 4.64
N LEU A 76 5.02 -4.10 5.78
CA LEU A 76 6.24 -3.33 5.98
C LEU A 76 7.37 -3.92 5.13
N PRO A 77 7.94 -3.16 4.18
CA PRO A 77 9.05 -3.66 3.40
C PRO A 77 10.33 -3.72 4.25
N VAL A 78 10.97 -4.90 4.24
CA VAL A 78 12.24 -5.13 4.93
C VAL A 78 13.31 -5.47 3.91
N ILE A 79 14.44 -4.75 3.97
CA ILE A 79 15.64 -4.97 3.18
C ILE A 79 16.67 -5.62 4.11
N ILE A 80 17.18 -6.80 3.75
CA ILE A 80 18.20 -7.50 4.53
C ILE A 80 19.57 -7.27 3.92
N LEU A 81 20.52 -6.81 4.75
CA LEU A 81 21.93 -6.71 4.41
C LEU A 81 22.61 -8.05 4.73
N THR A 82 23.45 -8.56 3.85
CA THR A 82 24.16 -9.84 4.06
C THR A 82 25.59 -9.80 3.54
N ALA A 83 26.54 -10.36 4.31
CA ALA A 83 27.92 -10.52 3.87
C ALA A 83 28.13 -11.66 2.85
N HIS A 84 27.23 -12.66 2.82
CA HIS A 84 27.30 -13.82 1.94
C HIS A 84 25.87 -14.12 1.42
N GLY A 85 25.54 -13.54 0.27
CA GLY A 85 24.29 -13.89 -0.43
C GLY A 85 24.51 -15.12 -1.31
N THR A 86 24.17 -16.32 -0.83
CA THR A 86 23.95 -17.41 -1.78
C THR A 86 22.56 -17.24 -2.39
N ILE A 87 22.45 -17.50 -3.70
CA ILE A 87 21.16 -17.44 -4.42
C ILE A 87 20.05 -18.24 -3.70
N PRO A 88 20.31 -19.42 -3.09
CA PRO A 88 19.32 -20.16 -2.33
C PRO A 88 18.78 -19.42 -1.09
N ASP A 89 19.61 -18.67 -0.37
CA ASP A 89 19.17 -17.93 0.82
C ASP A 89 18.29 -16.74 0.45
N ALA A 90 18.62 -16.05 -0.63
CA ALA A 90 17.82 -14.96 -1.17
C ALA A 90 16.46 -15.45 -1.68
N VAL A 91 16.40 -16.60 -2.35
CA VAL A 91 15.16 -17.21 -2.86
C VAL A 91 14.27 -17.68 -1.71
N ALA A 92 14.83 -18.35 -0.70
CA ALA A 92 14.07 -18.84 0.46
C ALA A 92 13.47 -17.69 1.29
N ALA A 93 14.14 -16.58 1.37
CA ALA A 93 13.67 -15.42 2.13
C ALA A 93 12.70 -14.54 1.34
N THR A 94 12.83 -14.47 0.01
CA THR A 94 11.81 -13.83 -0.86
C THR A 94 10.48 -14.61 -0.79
N GLN A 95 10.51 -15.93 -0.68
CA GLN A 95 9.33 -16.78 -0.46
C GLN A 95 8.67 -16.52 0.92
N ARG A 96 9.40 -15.94 1.88
CA ARG A 96 8.90 -15.57 3.21
C ARG A 96 8.40 -14.13 3.31
N GLY A 97 8.42 -13.36 2.21
CA GLY A 97 7.90 -11.99 2.18
C GLY A 97 8.94 -10.89 2.41
N VAL A 98 10.24 -11.20 2.46
CA VAL A 98 11.31 -10.19 2.49
C VAL A 98 11.27 -9.38 1.19
N PHE A 99 11.27 -8.06 1.31
CA PHE A 99 11.19 -7.18 0.15
C PHE A 99 12.41 -7.27 -0.77
N SER A 100 13.62 -7.23 -0.19
CA SER A 100 14.87 -7.27 -0.96
C SER A 100 16.07 -7.65 -0.11
N PHE A 101 17.14 -8.09 -0.78
CA PHE A 101 18.45 -8.32 -0.20
C PHE A 101 19.49 -7.41 -0.83
N LEU A 102 20.50 -7.03 -0.04
CA LEU A 102 21.64 -6.28 -0.49
C LEU A 102 22.92 -6.91 0.07
N THR A 103 23.86 -7.29 -0.80
CA THR A 103 25.09 -7.97 -0.40
C THR A 103 26.16 -6.95 -0.03
N LYS A 104 26.76 -7.11 1.16
CA LYS A 104 27.92 -6.32 1.60
C LYS A 104 29.19 -6.82 0.88
N PRO A 105 30.08 -5.94 0.33
CA PRO A 105 29.93 -4.50 0.25
C PRO A 105 28.95 -4.08 -0.85
N PHE A 106 28.12 -3.10 -0.59
CA PHE A 106 27.14 -2.57 -1.54
C PHE A 106 27.47 -1.14 -1.98
N ASP A 107 27.06 -0.79 -3.18
CA ASP A 107 27.10 0.60 -3.64
C ASP A 107 25.97 1.41 -2.97
N GLY A 108 26.28 2.63 -2.60
CA GLY A 108 25.29 3.52 -2.05
C GLY A 108 24.16 3.91 -2.99
N LYS A 109 24.40 3.88 -4.28
CA LYS A 109 23.34 4.08 -5.29
C LYS A 109 22.37 2.91 -5.26
N GLU A 110 22.86 1.68 -5.22
CA GLU A 110 22.03 0.49 -5.13
C GLU A 110 21.18 0.50 -3.85
N LEU A 111 21.76 0.89 -2.71
CA LEU A 111 21.01 1.05 -1.46
C LEU A 111 19.86 2.04 -1.62
N LEU A 112 20.11 3.22 -2.19
CA LEU A 112 19.10 4.25 -2.38
C LEU A 112 17.99 3.81 -3.35
N GLU A 113 18.33 3.09 -4.43
CA GLU A 113 17.35 2.53 -5.37
C GLU A 113 16.43 1.52 -4.67
N ARG A 114 16.98 0.62 -3.82
CA ARG A 114 16.20 -0.36 -3.05
C ARG A 114 15.30 0.32 -2.02
N VAL A 115 15.82 1.31 -1.31
CA VAL A 115 15.05 2.07 -0.32
C VAL A 115 13.93 2.86 -0.99
N SER A 116 14.20 3.53 -2.10
CA SER A 116 13.18 4.24 -2.87
C SER A 116 12.06 3.32 -3.35
N ALA A 117 12.42 2.13 -3.86
CA ALA A 117 11.46 1.12 -4.25
C ALA A 117 10.65 0.61 -3.04
N ALA A 118 11.30 0.35 -1.90
CA ALA A 118 10.65 -0.08 -0.66
C ALA A 118 9.65 0.96 -0.16
N VAL A 119 10.04 2.22 -0.06
CA VAL A 119 9.18 3.32 0.37
C VAL A 119 8.01 3.54 -0.58
N SER A 120 8.21 3.39 -1.89
CA SER A 120 7.13 3.54 -2.87
C SER A 120 6.09 2.41 -2.78
N LEU A 121 6.48 1.25 -2.25
CA LEU A 121 5.62 0.09 -2.03
C LEU A 121 5.11 0.01 -0.58
N SER A 122 5.77 0.72 0.35
CA SER A 122 5.27 0.84 1.71
C SER A 122 3.88 1.46 1.65
N PRO A 123 2.85 0.86 2.30
CA PRO A 123 1.67 1.61 2.59
C PRO A 123 2.17 2.82 3.39
N GLN A 124 2.03 4.01 2.82
CA GLN A 124 2.19 5.19 3.63
C GLN A 124 1.27 4.97 4.83
N VAL A 125 1.84 4.86 6.02
CA VAL A 125 1.14 5.25 7.23
C VAL A 125 1.03 6.77 7.06
N GLN A 126 0.14 7.18 6.15
CA GLN A 126 -0.45 8.49 6.26
C GLN A 126 -1.04 8.46 7.67
N ALA A 127 -0.46 9.30 8.52
CA ALA A 127 -1.10 9.69 9.76
C ALA A 127 -2.61 9.72 9.48
N VAL A 128 -3.37 9.07 10.37
CA VAL A 128 -4.83 9.08 10.36
C VAL A 128 -5.26 10.55 10.47
N GLY A 129 -5.22 11.23 9.34
CA GLY A 129 -5.71 12.55 9.07
C GLY A 129 -6.72 12.36 7.96
N GLU A 130 -7.99 12.36 8.34
CA GLU A 130 -9.21 12.58 7.53
C GLU A 130 -9.48 11.67 6.32
N ASP A 131 -8.53 10.89 5.78
CA ASP A 131 -8.74 10.05 4.59
C ASP A 131 -9.02 8.55 4.89
N GLY A 132 -9.14 8.14 6.15
CA GLY A 132 -9.30 6.73 6.55
C GLY A 132 -10.69 6.13 6.30
N HIS A 133 -11.73 6.96 6.27
CA HIS A 133 -13.13 6.51 6.21
C HIS A 133 -13.52 5.80 4.90
N TRP A 134 -12.84 6.10 3.78
CA TRP A 134 -13.24 5.57 2.48
C TRP A 134 -13.07 4.04 2.34
N ARG A 135 -12.20 3.42 3.14
CA ARG A 135 -11.93 1.97 3.10
C ARG A 135 -12.29 1.23 4.39
N GLU A 136 -13.03 1.83 5.30
CA GLU A 136 -13.41 1.20 6.58
C GLU A 136 -14.12 -0.14 6.43
N ASP A 137 -14.90 -0.30 5.36
CA ASP A 137 -15.59 -1.54 5.03
C ASP A 137 -14.68 -2.62 4.41
N ILE A 138 -13.39 -2.32 4.16
CA ILE A 138 -12.45 -3.23 3.50
C ILE A 138 -11.38 -3.65 4.49
N VAL A 139 -11.52 -4.84 5.05
CA VAL A 139 -10.50 -5.47 5.90
C VAL A 139 -9.63 -6.36 5.03
N SER A 140 -8.34 -6.08 4.95
CA SER A 140 -7.39 -6.87 4.18
C SER A 140 -6.04 -6.97 4.88
N ALA A 141 -5.43 -8.15 4.78
CA ALA A 141 -4.05 -8.43 5.17
C ALA A 141 -3.21 -8.89 3.96
N SER A 142 -3.71 -8.70 2.74
CA SER A 142 -3.08 -9.16 1.50
C SER A 142 -2.34 -8.03 0.80
N VAL A 143 -1.06 -8.22 0.49
CA VAL A 143 -0.25 -7.27 -0.30
C VAL A 143 -0.90 -6.94 -1.64
N ALA A 144 -1.52 -7.94 -2.29
CA ALA A 144 -2.23 -7.73 -3.55
C ALA A 144 -3.46 -6.80 -3.39
N MET A 145 -4.18 -6.92 -2.27
CA MET A 145 -5.31 -6.03 -1.98
C MET A 145 -4.83 -4.62 -1.64
N ASP A 146 -3.75 -4.48 -0.91
CA ASP A 146 -3.18 -3.15 -0.60
C ASP A 146 -2.72 -2.44 -1.87
N GLU A 147 -2.13 -3.17 -2.83
CA GLU A 147 -1.79 -2.60 -4.14
C GLU A 147 -3.05 -2.18 -4.91
N LEU A 148 -4.10 -3.04 -4.90
CA LEU A 148 -5.38 -2.72 -5.51
C LEU A 148 -6.01 -1.46 -4.89
N LEU A 149 -5.98 -1.33 -3.57
CA LEU A 149 -6.52 -0.15 -2.87
C LEU A 149 -5.72 1.12 -3.17
N ARG A 150 -4.39 1.02 -3.30
CA ARG A 150 -3.56 2.14 -3.77
C ARG A 150 -3.92 2.58 -5.19
N GLN A 151 -4.12 1.63 -6.10
CA GLN A 151 -4.59 1.92 -7.46
C GLN A 151 -6.00 2.55 -7.42
N ALA A 152 -6.90 2.00 -6.61
CA ALA A 152 -8.24 2.51 -6.41
C ALA A 152 -8.22 3.99 -5.95
N ARG A 153 -7.37 4.33 -4.98
CA ARG A 153 -7.22 5.72 -4.50
C ARG A 153 -6.71 6.67 -5.59
N ARG A 154 -5.76 6.22 -6.41
CA ARG A 154 -5.22 7.05 -7.53
C ARG A 154 -6.28 7.38 -8.57
N VAL A 155 -7.19 6.45 -8.85
CA VAL A 155 -8.23 6.66 -9.87
C VAL A 155 -9.51 7.29 -9.31
N ALA A 156 -9.63 7.41 -7.98
CA ALA A 156 -10.82 7.96 -7.34
C ALA A 156 -11.11 9.42 -7.74
N ASP A 157 -10.08 10.20 -8.02
CA ASP A 157 -10.18 11.60 -8.45
C ASP A 157 -10.29 11.76 -9.97
N ASP A 158 -10.21 10.63 -10.72
CA ASP A 158 -10.32 10.65 -12.17
C ASP A 158 -11.79 10.75 -12.63
N HIS A 159 -12.00 11.36 -13.79
CA HIS A 159 -13.31 11.46 -14.43
C HIS A 159 -13.57 10.36 -15.44
N ARG A 160 -12.59 9.50 -15.72
CA ARG A 160 -12.71 8.42 -16.70
C ARG A 160 -13.57 7.26 -16.17
N PRO A 161 -14.26 6.54 -17.05
CA PRO A 161 -14.94 5.31 -16.66
C PRO A 161 -13.96 4.28 -16.09
N LEU A 162 -14.34 3.61 -15.01
CA LEU A 162 -13.57 2.57 -14.34
C LEU A 162 -14.28 1.22 -14.50
N LEU A 163 -13.54 0.18 -14.90
CA LEU A 163 -14.02 -1.20 -14.95
C LEU A 163 -13.42 -1.99 -13.78
N ILE A 164 -14.28 -2.58 -12.94
CA ILE A 164 -13.89 -3.45 -11.83
C ILE A 164 -14.18 -4.90 -12.23
N LEU A 165 -13.12 -5.72 -12.34
CA LEU A 165 -13.22 -7.14 -12.70
C LEU A 165 -12.97 -8.03 -11.49
N GLY A 166 -13.74 -9.11 -11.38
CA GLY A 166 -13.53 -10.12 -10.34
C GLY A 166 -14.68 -11.13 -10.31
N PRO A 167 -14.48 -12.29 -9.66
CA PRO A 167 -15.52 -13.30 -9.54
C PRO A 167 -16.71 -12.79 -8.70
N PRO A 168 -17.87 -13.45 -8.77
CA PRO A 168 -18.98 -13.19 -7.87
C PRO A 168 -18.53 -13.27 -6.39
N GLY A 169 -18.98 -12.34 -5.56
CA GLY A 169 -18.60 -12.29 -4.15
C GLY A 169 -17.22 -11.69 -3.84
N ALA A 170 -16.42 -11.28 -4.84
CA ALA A 170 -15.09 -10.69 -4.62
C ALA A 170 -15.08 -9.28 -4.01
N GLY A 171 -16.22 -8.72 -3.64
CA GLY A 171 -16.31 -7.38 -3.06
C GLY A 171 -16.31 -6.22 -4.05
N LYS A 172 -16.65 -6.46 -5.32
CA LYS A 172 -16.69 -5.41 -6.37
C LYS A 172 -17.51 -4.19 -5.95
N THR A 173 -18.69 -4.42 -5.38
CA THR A 173 -19.58 -3.35 -4.90
C THR A 173 -18.99 -2.56 -3.73
N THR A 174 -18.32 -3.25 -2.79
CA THR A 174 -17.61 -2.61 -1.67
C THR A 174 -16.45 -1.75 -2.18
N LEU A 175 -15.68 -2.27 -3.12
CA LEU A 175 -14.59 -1.52 -3.75
C LEU A 175 -15.10 -0.29 -4.52
N ALA A 176 -16.21 -0.41 -5.26
CA ALA A 176 -16.82 0.72 -5.97
C ALA A 176 -17.26 1.85 -5.01
N ARG A 177 -17.86 1.49 -3.87
CA ARG A 177 -18.22 2.45 -2.81
C ARG A 177 -17.00 3.12 -2.22
N ALA A 178 -15.96 2.33 -1.93
CA ALA A 178 -14.71 2.83 -1.42
C ALA A 178 -14.04 3.83 -2.39
N ILE A 179 -13.98 3.51 -3.68
CA ILE A 179 -13.44 4.42 -4.70
C ILE A 179 -14.25 5.73 -4.76
N HIS A 180 -15.58 5.64 -4.73
CA HIS A 180 -16.41 6.84 -4.68
C HIS A 180 -16.18 7.69 -3.44
N GLY A 181 -16.09 7.03 -2.27
CA GLY A 181 -15.82 7.69 -0.98
C GLY A 181 -14.43 8.30 -0.87
N ALA A 182 -13.45 7.78 -1.63
CA ALA A 182 -12.09 8.30 -1.69
C ALA A 182 -11.92 9.52 -2.59
N GLY A 183 -12.85 9.72 -3.55
CA GLY A 183 -12.68 10.71 -4.61
C GLY A 183 -13.32 12.05 -4.31
N ILE A 184 -13.08 13.00 -5.21
CA ILE A 184 -13.67 14.37 -5.17
C ILE A 184 -15.20 14.39 -5.15
N ARG A 185 -15.85 13.24 -5.42
CA ARG A 185 -17.30 13.07 -5.41
C ARG A 185 -17.82 12.39 -4.14
N ALA A 186 -17.00 12.19 -3.10
CA ALA A 186 -17.35 11.46 -1.86
C ALA A 186 -18.66 11.95 -1.20
N GLY A 187 -18.93 13.25 -1.23
CA GLY A 187 -20.16 13.84 -0.70
C GLY A 187 -21.32 13.93 -1.70
N LYS A 188 -21.22 13.31 -2.88
CA LYS A 188 -22.22 13.34 -3.95
C LYS A 188 -22.93 11.99 -4.05
N PRO A 189 -24.08 11.91 -4.75
CA PRO A 189 -24.82 10.66 -4.89
C PRO A 189 -23.98 9.57 -5.57
N LEU A 190 -24.00 8.34 -5.01
CA LEU A 190 -23.59 7.11 -5.68
C LEU A 190 -24.84 6.30 -6.02
N VAL A 191 -25.22 6.32 -7.28
CA VAL A 191 -26.36 5.55 -7.78
C VAL A 191 -25.89 4.18 -8.23
N THR A 192 -26.43 3.12 -7.62
CA THR A 192 -26.11 1.73 -7.98
C THR A 192 -27.26 1.11 -8.76
N VAL A 193 -26.95 0.53 -9.90
CA VAL A 193 -27.90 -0.18 -10.77
C VAL A 193 -27.48 -1.63 -10.87
N ARG A 194 -28.38 -2.54 -10.56
CA ARG A 194 -28.20 -3.98 -10.76
C ARG A 194 -28.88 -4.40 -12.08
N THR A 195 -28.07 -4.80 -13.05
CA THR A 195 -28.56 -5.13 -14.38
C THR A 195 -29.39 -6.41 -14.40
N ASN A 196 -29.05 -7.38 -13.53
CA ASN A 196 -29.77 -8.64 -13.41
C ASN A 196 -31.21 -8.50 -12.81
N ALA A 197 -31.50 -7.37 -12.18
CA ALA A 197 -32.82 -7.08 -11.60
C ALA A 197 -33.76 -6.38 -12.58
N LEU A 198 -33.27 -6.02 -13.76
CA LEU A 198 -34.04 -5.25 -14.76
C LEU A 198 -34.45 -6.12 -15.97
N ALA A 199 -35.62 -5.91 -16.48
CA ALA A 199 -36.05 -6.54 -17.74
C ALA A 199 -35.28 -5.98 -18.94
N ALA A 200 -35.23 -6.75 -20.02
CA ALA A 200 -34.58 -6.31 -21.26
C ALA A 200 -35.14 -4.96 -21.75
N GLY A 201 -34.27 -4.00 -22.03
CA GLY A 201 -34.64 -2.64 -22.46
C GLY A 201 -35.08 -1.69 -21.35
N GLU A 202 -35.27 -2.16 -20.12
CA GLU A 202 -35.62 -1.31 -18.99
C GLU A 202 -34.40 -0.47 -18.51
N LEU A 203 -33.23 -1.06 -18.51
CA LEU A 203 -31.98 -0.35 -18.20
C LEU A 203 -31.76 0.85 -19.12
N GLU A 204 -31.99 0.65 -20.43
CA GLU A 204 -31.87 1.71 -21.43
C GLU A 204 -32.85 2.85 -21.18
N LYS A 205 -34.08 2.54 -20.86
CA LYS A 205 -35.10 3.54 -20.51
C LYS A 205 -34.76 4.29 -19.23
N GLN A 206 -34.27 3.60 -18.23
CA GLN A 206 -33.88 4.21 -16.97
C GLN A 206 -32.61 5.07 -17.08
N LEU A 207 -31.67 4.70 -17.95
CA LEU A 207 -30.46 5.49 -18.22
C LEU A 207 -30.77 6.70 -19.12
N PHE A 208 -31.46 6.47 -20.23
CA PHE A 208 -31.62 7.48 -21.29
C PHE A 208 -33.03 8.05 -21.38
N GLY A 209 -33.97 7.51 -20.62
CA GLY A 209 -35.38 7.94 -20.71
C GLY A 209 -36.15 7.35 -21.89
N SER A 210 -37.43 7.64 -21.92
CA SER A 210 -38.30 7.29 -23.04
C SER A 210 -38.80 8.56 -23.73
N GLY A 211 -38.26 8.84 -24.94
CA GLY A 211 -38.67 10.01 -25.73
C GLY A 211 -37.69 11.17 -25.74
N ALA A 212 -38.17 12.42 -25.85
CA ALA A 212 -37.36 13.62 -26.01
C ALA A 212 -36.64 14.10 -24.73
N ALA A 213 -36.67 13.36 -23.61
CA ALA A 213 -35.97 13.69 -22.38
C ALA A 213 -34.48 13.39 -22.56
N MET A 214 -33.63 14.38 -22.28
CA MET A 214 -32.16 14.28 -22.50
C MET A 214 -31.46 13.35 -21.52
N ALA A 215 -32.05 12.92 -20.40
CA ALA A 215 -31.50 11.95 -19.47
C ALA A 215 -32.61 11.19 -18.73
N GLY A 216 -32.44 9.88 -18.52
CA GLY A 216 -33.31 9.06 -17.70
C GLY A 216 -33.16 9.33 -16.20
N PRO A 217 -34.04 8.72 -15.38
CA PRO A 217 -34.00 8.94 -13.92
C PRO A 217 -32.68 8.62 -13.27
N LEU A 218 -32.00 7.55 -13.71
CA LEU A 218 -30.71 7.12 -13.11
C LEU A 218 -29.62 8.12 -13.36
N LEU A 219 -29.47 8.66 -14.56
CA LEU A 219 -28.43 9.67 -14.85
C LEU A 219 -28.70 10.98 -14.12
N ARG A 220 -29.98 11.40 -14.02
CA ARG A 220 -30.34 12.59 -13.24
C ARG A 220 -30.05 12.42 -11.76
N ASN A 221 -30.35 11.26 -11.19
CA ASN A 221 -30.06 10.98 -9.78
C ASN A 221 -28.55 10.89 -9.49
N ALA A 222 -27.75 10.54 -10.49
CA ALA A 222 -26.29 10.48 -10.39
C ALA A 222 -25.59 11.79 -10.75
N GLU A 223 -26.36 12.86 -11.03
CA GLU A 223 -25.79 14.15 -11.47
C GLU A 223 -24.82 14.73 -10.45
N GLY A 224 -23.62 15.08 -10.89
CA GLY A 224 -22.52 15.54 -10.05
C GLY A 224 -21.88 14.45 -9.19
N GLY A 225 -22.41 13.25 -9.18
CA GLY A 225 -21.97 12.09 -8.42
C GLY A 225 -21.34 10.99 -9.28
N SER A 226 -21.66 9.74 -8.95
CA SER A 226 -21.18 8.55 -9.66
C SER A 226 -22.31 7.57 -9.94
N LEU A 227 -22.24 6.89 -11.08
CA LEU A 227 -23.13 5.79 -11.44
C LEU A 227 -22.33 4.48 -11.43
N PHE A 228 -22.75 3.52 -10.62
CA PHE A 228 -22.19 2.18 -10.57
C PHE A 228 -23.17 1.18 -11.19
N ILE A 229 -22.73 0.52 -12.26
CA ILE A 229 -23.50 -0.52 -12.93
C ILE A 229 -22.95 -1.87 -12.47
N ASP A 230 -23.74 -2.60 -11.71
CA ASP A 230 -23.41 -3.91 -11.12
C ASP A 230 -24.13 -5.03 -11.87
N GLU A 231 -23.51 -6.20 -11.94
CA GLU A 231 -24.07 -7.39 -12.62
C GLU A 231 -25.32 -7.94 -11.94
#